data_7f5045301cbc527244fc312abb586e4c
#
_entry.id   7f5045301cbc527244fc312abb586e4c
#
_cell.length_a   1.000
_cell.length_b   1.000
_cell.length_c   1.000
_cell.angle_alpha   90.00
_cell.angle_beta   90.00
_cell.angle_gamma   90.00
#
_symmetry.space_group_name_H-M   'P 1'
#
loop_
_entity.id
_entity.type
_entity.pdbx_description
1 polymer ?
#
loop_
_entity_poly.entity_id
_entity_poly.type
_entity_poly.pdbx_seq_one_letter_code
_entity_poly.pdbx_strand_id
1 'polypeptide(L)'
;MAFTDYETEQLRKALLKETRRCAVTLGMKKTSVDQLTKAVGIAKGSFYKFYESKEMAFFAVLENIHSELYRVADHALSEADSLPPPERAAKAVLAVCRRLSDTGDMPFIENDAKLLLQRLPEDVKNVHYHDGETHIRQLLEKHGLAPKRGASLAAATVRGLILTVSHREQIGELYPQVLETLVYGACRELFK
;
A
#
# COMPACT_ATOMS: atom_id res chain seq x y z
N MET A 1 24.63 21.82 13.24
CA MET A 1 23.55 21.81 14.24
C MET A 1 22.88 20.45 14.25
N ALA A 2 22.58 19.93 15.43
CA ALA A 2 21.70 18.74 15.55
C ALA A 2 20.26 19.24 15.46
N PHE A 3 19.39 18.50 14.74
CA PHE A 3 17.97 18.77 14.73
C PHE A 3 17.37 18.40 16.09
N THR A 4 16.36 19.14 16.54
CA THR A 4 15.52 18.73 17.66
C THR A 4 14.68 17.51 17.27
N ASP A 5 14.12 16.79 18.25
CA ASP A 5 13.25 15.64 17.98
C ASP A 5 12.02 16.03 17.12
N TYR A 6 11.46 17.21 17.39
CA TYR A 6 10.35 17.75 16.61
C TYR A 6 10.76 18.04 15.15
N GLU A 7 11.89 18.71 14.94
CA GLU A 7 12.40 18.99 13.59
C GLU A 7 12.72 17.68 12.84
N THR A 8 13.29 16.70 13.54
CA THR A 8 13.60 15.39 12.98
C THR A 8 12.35 14.70 12.48
N GLU A 9 11.27 14.71 13.26
CA GLU A 9 9.99 14.10 12.85
C GLU A 9 9.33 14.84 11.66
N GLN A 10 9.38 16.19 11.65
CA GLN A 10 8.88 16.97 10.53
C GLN A 10 9.67 16.72 9.24
N LEU A 11 10.99 16.63 9.34
CA LEU A 11 11.86 16.31 8.20
C LEU A 11 11.63 14.89 7.68
N ARG A 12 11.43 13.92 8.58
CA ARG A 12 11.09 12.54 8.19
C ARG A 12 9.77 12.49 7.39
N LYS A 13 8.73 13.19 7.85
CA LYS A 13 7.46 13.31 7.14
C LYS A 13 7.61 14.01 5.79
N ALA A 14 8.39 15.08 5.74
CA ALA A 14 8.65 15.82 4.50
C ALA A 14 9.42 14.95 3.48
N LEU A 15 10.45 14.23 3.93
CA LEU A 15 11.19 13.28 3.07
C LEU A 15 10.29 12.15 2.56
N LEU A 16 9.47 11.55 3.42
CA LEU A 16 8.53 10.50 3.02
C LEU A 16 7.54 11.01 1.97
N LYS A 17 6.96 12.19 2.18
CA LYS A 17 6.03 12.84 1.25
C LYS A 17 6.68 13.10 -0.10
N GLU A 18 7.90 13.67 -0.11
CA GLU A 18 8.63 13.96 -1.33
C GLU A 18 9.06 12.69 -2.06
N THR A 19 9.51 11.67 -1.32
CA THR A 19 9.86 10.36 -1.90
C THR A 19 8.63 9.74 -2.57
N ARG A 20 7.44 9.79 -1.94
CA ARG A 20 6.19 9.30 -2.54
C ARG A 20 5.82 10.08 -3.80
N ARG A 21 5.95 11.41 -3.78
CA ARG A 21 5.74 12.23 -4.99
C ARG A 21 6.65 11.79 -6.12
N CYS A 22 7.94 11.61 -5.84
CA CYS A 22 8.90 11.13 -6.83
C CYS A 22 8.61 9.70 -7.29
N ALA A 23 8.16 8.81 -6.40
CA ALA A 23 7.80 7.44 -6.73
C ALA A 23 6.69 7.39 -7.79
N VAL A 24 5.67 8.23 -7.64
CA VAL A 24 4.51 8.29 -8.55
C VAL A 24 4.86 9.01 -9.88
N THR A 25 5.71 10.05 -9.83
CA THR A 25 5.93 10.92 -11.02
C THR A 25 7.16 10.53 -11.85
N LEU A 26 8.25 10.13 -11.20
CA LEU A 26 9.55 9.88 -11.83
C LEU A 26 9.93 8.39 -11.80
N GLY A 27 9.45 7.67 -10.78
CA GLY A 27 9.91 6.35 -10.42
C GLY A 27 11.23 6.34 -9.65
N MET A 28 11.52 5.21 -8.99
CA MET A 28 12.71 5.07 -8.14
C MET A 28 14.02 5.23 -8.93
N LYS A 29 14.09 4.72 -10.15
CA LYS A 29 15.33 4.76 -10.95
C LYS A 29 15.77 6.17 -11.28
N LYS A 30 14.82 7.06 -11.61
CA LYS A 30 15.10 8.45 -12.02
C LYS A 30 15.20 9.42 -10.85
N THR A 31 14.92 8.98 -9.63
CA THR A 31 15.01 9.80 -8.43
C THR A 31 16.40 9.67 -7.80
N SER A 32 17.00 10.79 -7.42
CA SER A 32 18.27 10.85 -6.69
C SER A 32 18.09 11.38 -5.26
N VAL A 33 19.02 11.02 -4.36
CA VAL A 33 19.05 11.57 -2.97
C VAL A 33 19.19 13.10 -3.00
N ASP A 34 19.96 13.64 -3.94
CA ASP A 34 20.12 15.10 -4.09
C ASP A 34 18.80 15.81 -4.42
N GLN A 35 17.94 15.20 -5.27
CA GLN A 35 16.62 15.75 -5.55
C GLN A 35 15.73 15.75 -4.29
N LEU A 36 15.70 14.64 -3.55
CA LEU A 36 14.91 14.52 -2.33
C LEU A 36 15.34 15.54 -1.27
N THR A 37 16.64 15.63 -1.02
CA THR A 37 17.19 16.53 0.01
C THR A 37 17.04 18.01 -0.36
N LYS A 38 17.23 18.35 -1.63
CA LYS A 38 17.01 19.71 -2.14
C LYS A 38 15.56 20.15 -1.98
N ALA A 39 14.61 19.24 -2.26
CA ALA A 39 13.17 19.53 -2.15
C ALA A 39 12.73 19.82 -0.71
N VAL A 40 13.35 19.17 0.27
CA VAL A 40 13.02 19.37 1.70
C VAL A 40 13.98 20.34 2.42
N GLY A 41 14.95 20.93 1.71
CA GLY A 41 15.82 21.96 2.24
C GLY A 41 16.92 21.46 3.20
N ILE A 42 17.39 20.21 3.05
CA ILE A 42 18.48 19.66 3.89
C ILE A 42 19.72 19.29 3.07
N ALA A 43 20.86 19.20 3.74
CA ALA A 43 22.09 18.73 3.11
C ALA A 43 21.99 17.23 2.80
N LYS A 44 22.64 16.77 1.70
CA LYS A 44 22.68 15.37 1.29
C LYS A 44 23.13 14.42 2.41
N GLY A 45 24.15 14.79 3.18
CA GLY A 45 24.62 14.00 4.31
C GLY A 45 23.58 13.83 5.42
N SER A 46 22.63 14.78 5.55
CA SER A 46 21.55 14.69 6.53
C SER A 46 20.50 13.62 6.17
N PHE A 47 20.37 13.25 4.89
CA PHE A 47 19.48 12.19 4.45
C PHE A 47 19.76 10.86 5.15
N TYR A 48 21.05 10.53 5.28
CA TYR A 48 21.49 9.26 5.87
C TYR A 48 21.27 9.14 7.38
N LYS A 49 20.79 10.21 8.03
CA LYS A 49 20.27 10.16 9.40
C LYS A 49 18.82 9.61 9.45
N PHE A 50 18.08 9.65 8.34
CA PHE A 50 16.70 9.23 8.24
C PHE A 50 16.55 7.86 7.55
N TYR A 51 17.36 7.62 6.51
CA TYR A 51 17.30 6.41 5.69
C TYR A 51 18.70 5.98 5.30
N GLU A 52 19.04 4.72 5.51
CA GLU A 52 20.36 4.16 5.20
C GLU A 52 20.67 4.19 3.70
N SER A 53 19.64 4.15 2.85
CA SER A 53 19.76 4.19 1.40
C SER A 53 18.54 4.83 0.76
N LYS A 54 18.65 5.15 -0.54
CA LYS A 54 17.51 5.59 -1.34
C LYS A 54 16.41 4.51 -1.36
N GLU A 55 16.81 3.26 -1.51
CA GLU A 55 15.93 2.12 -1.50
C GLU A 55 15.12 2.03 -0.19
N MET A 56 15.74 2.28 0.96
CA MET A 56 15.05 2.32 2.26
C MET A 56 14.03 3.46 2.35
N ALA A 57 14.29 4.61 1.75
CA ALA A 57 13.31 5.70 1.68
C ALA A 57 12.09 5.30 0.80
N PHE A 58 12.31 4.64 -0.33
CA PHE A 58 11.23 4.12 -1.18
C PHE A 58 10.48 2.96 -0.51
N PHE A 59 11.18 2.14 0.25
CA PHE A 59 10.56 1.09 1.05
C PHE A 59 9.63 1.68 2.13
N ALA A 60 10.06 2.74 2.80
CA ALA A 60 9.18 3.45 3.74
C ALA A 60 7.91 4.01 3.06
N VAL A 61 7.98 4.41 1.78
CA VAL A 61 6.79 4.78 1.00
C VAL A 61 5.89 3.57 0.79
N LEU A 62 6.43 2.41 0.40
CA LEU A 62 5.65 1.19 0.20
C LEU A 62 4.93 0.77 1.50
N GLU A 63 5.63 0.77 2.62
CA GLU A 63 5.06 0.47 3.94
C GLU A 63 3.98 1.48 4.36
N ASN A 64 4.19 2.75 4.05
CA ASN A 64 3.18 3.79 4.32
C ASN A 64 1.91 3.56 3.48
N ILE A 65 2.05 3.20 2.19
CA ILE A 65 0.91 2.86 1.34
C ILE A 65 0.17 1.64 1.92
N HIS A 66 0.87 0.58 2.29
CA HIS A 66 0.25 -0.60 2.91
C HIS A 66 -0.52 -0.24 4.18
N SER A 67 0.10 0.52 5.08
CA SER A 67 -0.55 0.98 6.32
C SER A 67 -1.80 1.82 6.06
N GLU A 68 -1.79 2.66 5.03
CA GLU A 68 -2.97 3.42 4.60
C GLU A 68 -4.09 2.50 4.08
N LEU A 69 -3.75 1.51 3.25
CA LEU A 69 -4.73 0.56 2.71
C LEU A 69 -5.36 -0.30 3.80
N TYR A 70 -4.58 -0.75 4.79
CA TYR A 70 -5.13 -1.49 5.93
C TYR A 70 -6.09 -0.62 6.76
N ARG A 71 -5.76 0.67 7.00
CA ARG A 71 -6.68 1.58 7.70
C ARG A 71 -7.96 1.84 6.92
N VAL A 72 -7.89 1.95 5.60
CA VAL A 72 -9.06 2.10 4.73
C VAL A 72 -9.94 0.85 4.80
N ALA A 73 -9.34 -0.33 4.73
CA ALA A 73 -10.06 -1.59 4.85
C ALA A 73 -10.72 -1.75 6.23
N ASP A 74 -10.00 -1.47 7.30
CA ASP A 74 -10.49 -1.53 8.68
C ASP A 74 -11.69 -0.61 8.91
N HIS A 75 -11.59 0.62 8.42
CA HIS A 75 -12.68 1.60 8.50
C HIS A 75 -13.92 1.12 7.72
N ALA A 76 -13.74 0.68 6.47
CA ALA A 76 -14.85 0.21 5.65
C ALA A 76 -15.53 -1.04 6.22
N LEU A 77 -14.77 -1.94 6.84
CA LEU A 77 -15.31 -3.11 7.56
C LEU A 77 -16.13 -2.68 8.79
N SER A 78 -15.64 -1.69 9.56
CA SER A 78 -16.33 -1.16 10.72
C SER A 78 -17.65 -0.48 10.35
N GLU A 79 -17.66 0.34 9.30
CA GLU A 79 -18.88 1.00 8.83
C GLU A 79 -19.93 0.04 8.27
N ALA A 80 -19.49 -1.11 7.78
CA ALA A 80 -20.37 -2.13 7.19
C ALA A 80 -20.76 -3.25 8.16
N ASP A 81 -20.56 -3.11 9.47
CA ASP A 81 -20.68 -4.17 10.46
C ASP A 81 -22.04 -4.87 10.49
N SER A 82 -23.12 -4.17 10.13
CA SER A 82 -24.46 -4.72 10.03
C SER A 82 -24.74 -5.58 8.79
N LEU A 83 -23.82 -5.60 7.83
CA LEU A 83 -23.98 -6.35 6.58
C LEU A 83 -23.45 -7.80 6.70
N PRO A 84 -23.93 -8.73 5.85
CA PRO A 84 -23.38 -10.07 5.74
C PRO A 84 -21.88 -10.07 5.43
N PRO A 85 -21.10 -11.06 5.91
CA PRO A 85 -19.66 -11.11 5.72
C PRO A 85 -19.16 -10.91 4.28
N PRO A 86 -19.77 -11.52 3.23
CA PRO A 86 -19.34 -11.28 1.85
C PRO A 86 -19.48 -9.82 1.41
N GLU A 87 -20.55 -9.14 1.84
CA GLU A 87 -20.82 -7.75 1.48
C GLU A 87 -19.87 -6.78 2.22
N ARG A 88 -19.58 -7.07 3.49
CA ARG A 88 -18.58 -6.32 4.28
C ARG A 88 -17.22 -6.41 3.62
N ALA A 89 -16.78 -7.62 3.30
CA ALA A 89 -15.51 -7.86 2.62
C ALA A 89 -15.45 -7.14 1.27
N ALA A 90 -16.52 -7.20 0.49
CA ALA A 90 -16.61 -6.51 -0.80
C ALA A 90 -16.48 -5.00 -0.67
N LYS A 91 -17.16 -4.38 0.30
CA LYS A 91 -17.03 -2.93 0.57
C LYS A 91 -15.61 -2.54 0.93
N ALA A 92 -14.92 -3.33 1.75
CA ALA A 92 -13.54 -3.06 2.12
C ALA A 92 -12.59 -3.14 0.91
N VAL A 93 -12.72 -4.18 0.08
CA VAL A 93 -11.90 -4.32 -1.13
C VAL A 93 -12.15 -3.17 -2.12
N LEU A 94 -13.41 -2.79 -2.34
CA LEU A 94 -13.77 -1.65 -3.21
C LEU A 94 -13.23 -0.32 -2.67
N ALA A 95 -13.26 -0.11 -1.35
CA ALA A 95 -12.68 1.09 -0.72
C ALA A 95 -11.15 1.16 -0.94
N VAL A 96 -10.44 0.04 -0.80
CA VAL A 96 -9.01 -0.07 -1.08
C VAL A 96 -8.71 0.23 -2.56
N CYS A 97 -9.45 -0.37 -3.49
CA CYS A 97 -9.27 -0.13 -4.92
C CYS A 97 -9.53 1.35 -5.29
N ARG A 98 -10.55 1.97 -4.71
CA ARG A 98 -10.83 3.39 -4.88
C ARG A 98 -9.68 4.24 -4.35
N ARG A 99 -9.19 3.97 -3.13
CA ARG A 99 -8.04 4.69 -2.55
C ARG A 99 -6.82 4.65 -3.45
N LEU A 100 -6.49 3.49 -4.02
CA LEU A 100 -5.36 3.35 -4.94
C LEU A 100 -5.57 4.10 -6.26
N SER A 101 -6.80 4.11 -6.77
CA SER A 101 -7.14 4.89 -7.97
C SER A 101 -6.97 6.39 -7.74
N ASP A 102 -7.40 6.88 -6.57
CA ASP A 102 -7.39 8.31 -6.23
C ASP A 102 -5.98 8.84 -5.95
N THR A 103 -5.10 8.02 -5.37
CA THR A 103 -3.73 8.45 -5.02
C THR A 103 -2.73 8.33 -6.15
N GLY A 104 -3.03 7.54 -7.16
CA GLY A 104 -2.11 7.28 -8.27
C GLY A 104 -0.86 6.47 -7.87
N ASP A 105 -0.91 5.71 -6.78
CA ASP A 105 0.24 4.92 -6.28
C ASP A 105 0.51 3.66 -7.12
N MET A 106 -0.46 3.21 -7.95
CA MET A 106 -0.34 1.96 -8.72
C MET A 106 0.90 1.88 -9.61
N PRO A 107 1.31 2.93 -10.36
CA PRO A 107 2.53 2.87 -11.17
C PRO A 107 3.79 2.56 -10.35
N PHE A 108 3.90 3.06 -9.13
CA PHE A 108 5.01 2.72 -8.24
C PHE A 108 4.94 1.26 -7.79
N ILE A 109 3.76 0.80 -7.38
CA ILE A 109 3.55 -0.59 -6.93
C ILE A 109 3.91 -1.58 -8.04
N GLU A 110 3.53 -1.31 -9.28
CA GLU A 110 3.75 -2.21 -10.40
C GLU A 110 5.17 -2.18 -10.95
N ASN A 111 5.69 -0.97 -11.15
CA ASN A 111 6.93 -0.80 -11.90
C ASN A 111 8.17 -0.84 -11.01
N ASP A 112 8.08 -0.35 -9.77
CA ASP A 112 9.24 -0.19 -8.91
C ASP A 112 9.27 -1.13 -7.70
N ALA A 113 8.11 -1.52 -7.13
CA ALA A 113 8.10 -2.30 -5.88
C ALA A 113 8.83 -3.65 -6.00
N LYS A 114 8.66 -4.36 -7.12
CA LYS A 114 9.39 -5.62 -7.35
C LYS A 114 10.91 -5.42 -7.38
N LEU A 115 11.38 -4.41 -8.10
CA LEU A 115 12.80 -4.09 -8.18
C LEU A 115 13.33 -3.58 -6.84
N LEU A 116 12.54 -2.78 -6.14
CA LEU A 116 12.84 -2.29 -4.79
C LEU A 116 13.07 -3.47 -3.85
N LEU A 117 12.10 -4.39 -3.74
CA LEU A 117 12.19 -5.56 -2.88
C LEU A 117 13.41 -6.45 -3.21
N GLN A 118 13.79 -6.58 -4.49
CA GLN A 118 15.00 -7.31 -4.88
C GLN A 118 16.31 -6.68 -4.37
N ARG A 119 16.31 -5.38 -4.09
CA ARG A 119 17.50 -4.62 -3.63
C ARG A 119 17.58 -4.46 -2.12
N LEU A 120 16.54 -4.81 -1.39
CA LEU A 120 16.52 -4.72 0.07
C LEU A 120 17.28 -5.90 0.70
N PRO A 121 17.83 -5.72 1.92
CA PRO A 121 18.33 -6.80 2.74
C PRO A 121 17.28 -7.91 2.96
N GLU A 122 17.72 -9.14 3.10
CA GLU A 122 16.83 -10.30 3.24
C GLU A 122 15.96 -10.23 4.50
N ASP A 123 16.51 -9.76 5.62
CA ASP A 123 15.79 -9.56 6.88
C ASP A 123 14.65 -8.57 6.72
N VAL A 124 14.87 -7.44 6.04
CA VAL A 124 13.83 -6.44 5.74
C VAL A 124 12.72 -7.04 4.88
N LYS A 125 13.08 -7.81 3.85
CA LYS A 125 12.09 -8.48 2.98
C LYS A 125 11.26 -9.51 3.75
N ASN A 126 11.89 -10.32 4.58
CA ASN A 126 11.22 -11.35 5.35
C ASN A 126 10.19 -10.75 6.31
N VAL A 127 10.54 -9.66 6.99
CA VAL A 127 9.61 -8.90 7.84
C VAL A 127 8.43 -8.41 7.02
N HIS A 128 8.67 -7.74 5.89
CA HIS A 128 7.63 -7.21 5.01
C HIS A 128 6.62 -8.27 4.54
N TYR A 129 7.10 -9.44 4.08
CA TYR A 129 6.22 -10.51 3.62
C TYR A 129 5.43 -11.15 4.77
N HIS A 130 6.06 -11.34 5.92
CA HIS A 130 5.41 -11.89 7.11
C HIS A 130 4.34 -10.93 7.65
N ASP A 131 4.66 -9.65 7.74
CA ASP A 131 3.75 -8.62 8.26
C ASP A 131 2.51 -8.46 7.37
N GLY A 132 2.67 -8.53 6.05
CA GLY A 132 1.55 -8.43 5.12
C GLY A 132 0.48 -9.52 5.31
N GLU A 133 0.89 -10.78 5.49
CA GLU A 133 -0.04 -11.89 5.78
C GLU A 133 -0.64 -11.78 7.17
N THR A 134 0.16 -11.40 8.16
CA THR A 134 -0.26 -11.22 9.55
C THR A 134 -1.29 -10.12 9.68
N HIS A 135 -1.09 -8.97 9.05
CA HIS A 135 -2.05 -7.86 9.07
C HIS A 135 -3.41 -8.23 8.47
N ILE A 136 -3.42 -8.94 7.33
CA ILE A 136 -4.68 -9.40 6.73
C ILE A 136 -5.40 -10.37 7.67
N ARG A 137 -4.67 -11.32 8.27
CA ARG A 137 -5.24 -12.26 9.24
C ARG A 137 -5.84 -11.54 10.44
N GLN A 138 -5.09 -10.63 11.06
CA GLN A 138 -5.56 -9.81 12.17
C GLN A 138 -6.79 -8.99 11.82
N LEU A 139 -6.85 -8.42 10.63
CA LEU A 139 -7.99 -7.67 10.14
C LEU A 139 -9.23 -8.56 10.01
N LEU A 140 -9.09 -9.74 9.43
CA LEU A 140 -10.17 -10.72 9.32
C LEU A 140 -10.67 -11.17 10.69
N GLU A 141 -9.76 -11.50 11.60
CA GLU A 141 -10.08 -11.92 12.98
C GLU A 141 -10.80 -10.80 13.76
N LYS A 142 -10.28 -9.57 13.71
CA LYS A 142 -10.87 -8.39 14.35
C LYS A 142 -12.34 -8.18 13.96
N HIS A 143 -12.65 -8.42 12.70
CA HIS A 143 -13.99 -8.22 12.15
C HIS A 143 -14.84 -9.50 12.07
N GLY A 144 -14.37 -10.61 12.63
CA GLY A 144 -15.10 -11.88 12.63
C GLY A 144 -15.32 -12.47 11.23
N LEU A 145 -14.45 -12.15 10.28
CA LEU A 145 -14.50 -12.65 8.92
C LEU A 145 -13.73 -13.97 8.81
N ALA A 146 -14.44 -15.07 8.58
CA ALA A 146 -13.86 -16.41 8.42
C ALA A 146 -13.91 -16.85 6.95
N PRO A 147 -12.81 -16.79 6.20
CA PRO A 147 -12.79 -17.24 4.83
C PRO A 147 -12.89 -18.77 4.76
N LYS A 148 -13.77 -19.31 3.90
CA LYS A 148 -14.06 -20.75 3.72
C LYS A 148 -12.83 -21.61 3.40
N ARG A 149 -11.85 -21.04 2.72
CA ARG A 149 -10.65 -21.73 2.22
C ARG A 149 -9.35 -21.16 2.78
N GLY A 150 -9.42 -20.47 3.93
CA GLY A 150 -8.29 -19.91 4.64
C GLY A 150 -7.89 -18.49 4.24
N ALA A 151 -7.20 -17.83 5.15
CA ALA A 151 -6.80 -16.43 5.00
C ALA A 151 -5.82 -16.19 3.85
N SER A 152 -4.92 -17.12 3.59
CA SER A 152 -3.91 -16.99 2.52
C SER A 152 -4.55 -16.93 1.12
N LEU A 153 -5.57 -17.76 0.86
CA LEU A 153 -6.31 -17.70 -0.41
C LEU A 153 -7.11 -16.39 -0.52
N ALA A 154 -7.76 -15.97 0.57
CA ALA A 154 -8.48 -14.70 0.60
C ALA A 154 -7.54 -13.53 0.30
N ALA A 155 -6.38 -13.46 0.96
CA ALA A 155 -5.36 -12.44 0.73
C ALA A 155 -4.84 -12.43 -0.72
N ALA A 156 -4.55 -13.61 -1.28
CA ALA A 156 -4.09 -13.72 -2.67
C ALA A 156 -5.17 -13.26 -3.66
N THR A 157 -6.44 -13.62 -3.41
CA THR A 157 -7.58 -13.20 -4.25
C THR A 157 -7.76 -11.67 -4.19
N VAL A 158 -7.75 -11.08 -2.99
CA VAL A 158 -7.85 -9.62 -2.81
C VAL A 158 -6.69 -8.91 -3.54
N ARG A 159 -5.47 -9.44 -3.42
CA ARG A 159 -4.32 -8.89 -4.16
C ARG A 159 -4.53 -8.93 -5.67
N GLY A 160 -5.05 -10.05 -6.20
CA GLY A 160 -5.38 -10.17 -7.63
C GLY A 160 -6.42 -9.13 -8.07
N LEU A 161 -7.47 -8.90 -7.26
CA LEU A 161 -8.47 -7.87 -7.53
C LEU A 161 -7.87 -6.46 -7.52
N ILE A 162 -7.01 -6.14 -6.55
CA ILE A 162 -6.34 -4.84 -6.45
C ILE A 162 -5.48 -4.57 -7.68
N LEU A 163 -4.79 -5.58 -8.22
CA LEU A 163 -3.97 -5.44 -9.42
C LEU A 163 -4.77 -5.05 -10.66
N THR A 164 -6.10 -5.29 -10.68
CA THR A 164 -6.94 -4.82 -11.81
C THR A 164 -7.01 -3.30 -11.91
N VAL A 165 -6.72 -2.56 -10.82
CA VAL A 165 -6.75 -1.09 -10.80
C VAL A 165 -5.80 -0.48 -11.83
N SER A 166 -4.65 -1.11 -12.09
CA SER A 166 -3.68 -0.66 -13.08
C SER A 166 -4.15 -0.81 -14.53
N HIS A 167 -5.07 -1.74 -14.76
CA HIS A 167 -5.62 -2.00 -16.09
C HIS A 167 -6.95 -1.25 -16.37
N ARG A 168 -7.35 -0.33 -15.49
CA ARG A 168 -8.62 0.40 -15.59
C ARG A 168 -8.80 1.11 -16.93
N GLU A 169 -7.73 1.71 -17.46
CA GLU A 169 -7.78 2.42 -18.76
C GLU A 169 -7.98 1.48 -19.93
N GLN A 170 -7.43 0.26 -19.87
CA GLN A 170 -7.59 -0.76 -20.89
C GLN A 170 -9.00 -1.35 -20.91
N ILE A 171 -9.66 -1.43 -19.74
CA ILE A 171 -11.05 -1.90 -19.62
C ILE A 171 -12.03 -0.77 -19.99
N GLY A 172 -11.64 0.48 -19.78
CA GLY A 172 -12.40 1.66 -20.16
C GLY A 172 -13.55 1.99 -19.21
N GLU A 173 -14.60 2.60 -19.72
CA GLU A 173 -15.73 3.15 -18.94
C GLU A 173 -16.49 2.10 -18.13
N LEU A 174 -16.43 0.84 -18.50
CA LEU A 174 -17.08 -0.25 -17.78
C LEU A 174 -16.27 -0.72 -16.57
N TYR A 175 -15.04 -0.23 -16.36
CA TYR A 175 -14.19 -0.69 -15.26
C TYR A 175 -14.86 -0.68 -13.88
N PRO A 176 -15.64 0.32 -13.47
CA PRO A 176 -16.30 0.30 -12.17
C PRO A 176 -17.26 -0.89 -12.00
N GLN A 177 -18.07 -1.19 -13.03
CA GLN A 177 -19.01 -2.31 -13.01
C GLN A 177 -18.29 -3.66 -13.06
N VAL A 178 -17.22 -3.75 -13.84
CA VAL A 178 -16.35 -4.95 -13.90
C VAL A 178 -15.72 -5.21 -12.54
N LEU A 179 -15.15 -4.17 -11.91
CA LEU A 179 -14.55 -4.30 -10.58
C LEU A 179 -15.56 -4.76 -9.53
N GLU A 180 -16.74 -4.15 -9.48
CA GLU A 180 -17.81 -4.55 -8.57
C GLU A 180 -18.22 -6.01 -8.80
N THR A 181 -18.42 -6.42 -10.04
CA THR A 181 -18.79 -7.81 -10.41
C THR A 181 -17.75 -8.81 -9.91
N LEU A 182 -16.46 -8.52 -10.15
CA LEU A 182 -15.35 -9.36 -9.71
C LEU A 182 -15.25 -9.42 -8.19
N VAL A 183 -15.32 -8.28 -7.51
CA VAL A 183 -15.17 -8.19 -6.07
C VAL A 183 -16.33 -8.88 -5.34
N TYR A 184 -17.59 -8.59 -5.70
CA TYR A 184 -18.72 -9.24 -5.07
C TYR A 184 -18.76 -10.75 -5.38
N GLY A 185 -18.43 -11.16 -6.59
CA GLY A 185 -18.32 -12.57 -6.96
C GLY A 185 -17.27 -13.30 -6.12
N ALA A 186 -16.08 -12.76 -6.02
CA ALA A 186 -14.99 -13.32 -5.22
C ALA A 186 -15.33 -13.37 -3.72
N CYS A 187 -15.90 -12.29 -3.17
CA CYS A 187 -16.26 -12.25 -1.76
C CYS A 187 -17.37 -13.22 -1.37
N ARG A 188 -18.37 -13.44 -2.24
CA ARG A 188 -19.40 -14.48 -2.03
C ARG A 188 -18.81 -15.90 -2.03
N GLU A 189 -17.79 -16.13 -2.84
CA GLU A 189 -17.09 -17.42 -2.86
C GLU A 189 -16.18 -17.59 -1.62
N LEU A 190 -15.50 -16.53 -1.20
CA LEU A 190 -14.55 -16.59 -0.09
C LEU A 190 -15.21 -16.62 1.30
N PHE A 191 -16.33 -15.93 1.50
CA PHE A 191 -16.99 -15.78 2.81
C PHE A 191 -18.40 -16.41 2.81
N LYS A 192 -18.88 -16.73 4.03
CA LYS A 192 -20.25 -17.20 4.25
C LYS A 192 -21.12 -16.07 4.77
#